data_2ec9dad0b55822794c69709459a87cd0
#
_entry.id   2ec9dad0b55822794c69709459a87cd0
#
_cell.length_a   1.000
_cell.length_b   1.000
_cell.length_c   1.000
_cell.angle_alpha   90.00
_cell.angle_beta   90.00
_cell.angle_gamma   90.00
#
_symmetry.space_group_name_H-M   'P 1'
#
loop_
_entity.id
_entity.type
_entity.pdbx_description
1 polymer ?
#
loop_
_entity_poly.entity_id
_entity_poly.type
_entity_poly.pdbx_seq_one_letter_code
_entity_poly.pdbx_strand_id
1 'polypeptide(L)'
;MVPRSSLKVKSVAKRVVQNLGKDVTLPERKFALEMTLGMLRTGSCNVTRIAASLGEDAKTKHILKRFDRMLMHDGLLERANEVCLTEAIRKIDEYTAIALDGGDIVHQYGRKFEHQANVRDGSSKENGIGFWLNQVTGYNESNHETFPILLSSYSAREPGFVSANEEAFGMIDQVHAKVGCLGIWVLDRGYDGGYILKHLLGRRLRFVVRMTDKRDIWVGGEKRNIREVAEGVNRRVKFSSYARFGSVKATLKFGDDEHEVTLIAYKAKRNPDVMMLLTSGWVKSTVELKRRIRAYFRRWGVEESYRFEKQGFGIEQATVRRYARFKTLLGITLLSWLVLVKINDHGKLRHEVNKAARMEKNRHKHMPRFMYYRLLLGVKNLLASIPRMLFWRHKRRSKADRQQMGQPLLPFMPKLGTTRFELEYAS
;
A
#
# COMPACT_ATOMS: atom_id res chain seq x y z
N MET A 1 -5.74 -30.97 -15.91
CA MET A 1 -5.37 -30.97 -14.47
C MET A 1 -5.08 -29.53 -14.03
N VAL A 2 -5.67 -29.04 -12.92
CA VAL A 2 -5.40 -27.68 -12.42
C VAL A 2 -4.00 -27.66 -11.79
N PRO A 3 -3.13 -26.70 -12.13
CA PRO A 3 -1.81 -26.63 -11.52
C PRO A 3 -1.91 -26.46 -9.99
N ARG A 4 -1.12 -27.21 -9.24
CA ARG A 4 -1.07 -27.15 -7.76
C ARG A 4 -0.73 -25.73 -7.24
N SER A 5 0.08 -25.00 -7.98
CA SER A 5 0.43 -23.60 -7.69
C SER A 5 -0.78 -22.66 -7.75
N SER A 6 -1.71 -22.88 -8.68
CA SER A 6 -2.93 -22.07 -8.78
C SER A 6 -3.82 -22.23 -7.54
N LEU A 7 -3.93 -23.46 -7.01
CA LEU A 7 -4.66 -23.74 -5.77
C LEU A 7 -3.97 -23.09 -4.55
N LYS A 8 -2.64 -23.12 -4.51
CA LYS A 8 -1.87 -22.44 -3.46
C LYS A 8 -2.09 -20.93 -3.46
N VAL A 9 -2.12 -20.28 -4.64
CA VAL A 9 -2.45 -18.85 -4.76
C VAL A 9 -3.83 -18.56 -4.17
N LYS A 10 -4.86 -19.38 -4.50
CA LYS A 10 -6.20 -19.24 -3.90
C LYS A 10 -6.18 -19.41 -2.39
N SER A 11 -5.41 -20.36 -1.87
CA SER A 11 -5.27 -20.59 -0.43
C SER A 11 -4.60 -19.38 0.28
N VAL A 12 -3.60 -18.76 -0.34
CA VAL A 12 -2.99 -17.54 0.20
C VAL A 12 -4.01 -16.41 0.26
N ALA A 13 -4.73 -16.14 -0.84
CA ALA A 13 -5.78 -15.12 -0.87
C ALA A 13 -6.87 -15.36 0.19
N LYS A 14 -7.30 -16.62 0.36
CA LYS A 14 -8.26 -16.98 1.40
C LYS A 14 -7.76 -16.65 2.80
N ARG A 15 -6.51 -17.01 3.12
CA ARG A 15 -5.92 -16.69 4.43
C ARG A 15 -5.84 -15.18 4.68
N VAL A 16 -5.45 -14.40 3.67
CA VAL A 16 -5.41 -12.93 3.79
C VAL A 16 -6.81 -12.38 4.11
N VAL A 17 -7.85 -12.82 3.38
CA VAL A 17 -9.22 -12.36 3.59
C VAL A 17 -9.81 -12.87 4.92
N GLN A 18 -9.40 -14.05 5.40
CA GLN A 18 -9.83 -14.57 6.70
C GLN A 18 -9.40 -13.68 7.88
N ASN A 19 -8.32 -12.89 7.71
CA ASN A 19 -7.80 -11.97 8.73
C ASN A 19 -8.55 -10.63 8.81
N LEU A 20 -9.61 -10.41 8.01
CA LEU A 20 -10.40 -9.15 8.02
C LEU A 20 -11.18 -8.85 9.33
N GLY A 21 -11.01 -9.67 10.36
CA GLY A 21 -11.69 -9.47 11.63
C GLY A 21 -12.85 -10.45 11.84
N LYS A 22 -13.22 -10.72 13.11
CA LYS A 22 -14.27 -11.69 13.45
C LYS A 22 -15.69 -11.19 13.14
N ASP A 23 -15.86 -9.89 13.16
CA ASP A 23 -17.12 -9.16 12.91
C ASP A 23 -17.50 -9.10 11.42
N VAL A 24 -16.56 -9.42 10.50
CA VAL A 24 -16.85 -9.50 9.06
C VAL A 24 -17.73 -10.70 8.77
N THR A 25 -18.89 -10.46 8.17
CA THR A 25 -19.87 -11.49 7.83
C THR A 25 -19.37 -12.43 6.72
N LEU A 26 -19.93 -13.61 6.64
CA LEU A 26 -19.59 -14.57 5.58
C LEU A 26 -19.81 -14.03 4.15
N PRO A 27 -20.91 -13.29 3.84
CA PRO A 27 -21.09 -12.63 2.55
C PRO A 27 -19.99 -11.60 2.23
N GLU A 28 -19.57 -10.78 3.22
CA GLU A 28 -18.48 -9.81 3.04
C GLU A 28 -17.13 -10.49 2.78
N ARG A 29 -16.80 -11.54 3.53
CA ARG A 29 -15.58 -12.33 3.28
C ARG A 29 -15.61 -12.98 1.89
N LYS A 30 -16.76 -13.50 1.50
CA LYS A 30 -16.94 -14.05 0.15
C LYS A 30 -16.69 -12.98 -0.91
N PHE A 31 -17.31 -11.82 -0.76
CA PHE A 31 -17.15 -10.69 -1.65
C PHE A 31 -15.67 -10.23 -1.72
N ALA A 32 -15.01 -10.01 -0.57
CA ALA A 32 -13.63 -9.62 -0.53
C ALA A 32 -12.71 -10.64 -1.23
N LEU A 33 -12.94 -11.94 -1.02
CA LEU A 33 -12.18 -13.01 -1.69
C LEU A 33 -12.42 -13.04 -3.20
N GLU A 34 -13.68 -12.93 -3.64
CA GLU A 34 -14.06 -12.89 -5.05
C GLU A 34 -13.42 -11.70 -5.77
N MET A 35 -13.49 -10.52 -5.16
CA MET A 35 -12.91 -9.31 -5.70
C MET A 35 -11.38 -9.38 -5.75
N THR A 36 -10.74 -9.84 -4.66
CA THR A 36 -9.27 -9.99 -4.60
C THR A 36 -8.77 -10.99 -5.66
N LEU A 37 -9.36 -12.17 -5.74
CA LEU A 37 -8.99 -13.18 -6.75
C LEU A 37 -9.30 -12.73 -8.17
N GLY A 38 -10.44 -12.07 -8.37
CA GLY A 38 -10.82 -11.52 -9.67
C GLY A 38 -9.88 -10.41 -10.11
N MET A 39 -9.48 -9.50 -9.21
CA MET A 39 -8.49 -8.45 -9.46
C MET A 39 -7.12 -9.05 -9.82
N LEU A 40 -6.64 -10.04 -9.07
CA LEU A 40 -5.39 -10.74 -9.37
C LEU A 40 -5.45 -11.51 -10.70
N ARG A 41 -6.59 -12.09 -11.05
CA ARG A 41 -6.80 -12.83 -12.30
C ARG A 41 -6.85 -11.93 -13.52
N THR A 42 -7.48 -10.76 -13.39
CA THR A 42 -7.67 -9.82 -14.51
C THR A 42 -6.55 -8.81 -14.63
N GLY A 43 -5.84 -8.51 -13.53
CA GLY A 43 -4.95 -7.36 -13.42
C GLY A 43 -5.73 -6.05 -13.58
N SER A 44 -6.95 -5.96 -13.02
CA SER A 44 -7.81 -4.79 -13.20
C SER A 44 -8.76 -4.61 -12.03
N CYS A 45 -9.00 -3.36 -11.62
CA CYS A 45 -10.03 -2.99 -10.67
C CYS A 45 -11.43 -2.85 -11.31
N ASN A 46 -11.57 -3.06 -12.62
CA ASN A 46 -12.85 -2.96 -13.31
C ASN A 46 -13.80 -4.06 -12.83
N VAL A 47 -14.85 -3.67 -12.12
CA VAL A 47 -15.80 -4.57 -11.45
C VAL A 47 -16.49 -5.51 -12.46
N THR A 48 -16.77 -5.04 -13.69
CA THR A 48 -17.37 -5.87 -14.74
C THR A 48 -16.43 -6.96 -15.22
N ARG A 49 -15.15 -6.60 -15.44
CA ARG A 49 -14.10 -7.58 -15.82
C ARG A 49 -13.89 -8.61 -14.71
N ILE A 50 -13.86 -8.17 -13.45
CA ILE A 50 -13.77 -9.05 -12.28
C ILE A 50 -14.96 -10.01 -12.26
N ALA A 51 -16.21 -9.51 -12.32
CA ALA A 51 -17.41 -10.33 -12.30
C ALA A 51 -17.43 -11.36 -13.44
N ALA A 52 -17.09 -10.96 -14.66
CA ALA A 52 -17.00 -11.85 -15.80
C ALA A 52 -15.90 -12.93 -15.66
N SER A 53 -14.85 -12.66 -14.90
CA SER A 53 -13.74 -13.58 -14.69
C SER A 53 -14.05 -14.70 -13.70
N LEU A 54 -15.06 -14.56 -12.84
CA LEU A 54 -15.35 -15.54 -11.78
C LEU A 54 -15.86 -16.87 -12.32
N GLY A 55 -16.59 -16.84 -13.46
CA GLY A 55 -17.11 -18.06 -14.08
C GLY A 55 -18.18 -18.77 -13.27
N GLU A 56 -18.97 -18.01 -12.51
CA GLU A 56 -20.17 -18.53 -11.84
C GLU A 56 -21.27 -18.88 -12.86
N ASP A 57 -22.14 -19.83 -12.53
CA ASP A 57 -23.31 -20.17 -13.34
C ASP A 57 -24.35 -19.04 -13.44
N ALA A 58 -24.25 -18.06 -12.52
CA ALA A 58 -25.11 -16.89 -12.50
C ALA A 58 -24.74 -15.91 -13.64
N LYS A 59 -25.75 -15.33 -14.29
CA LYS A 59 -25.53 -14.28 -15.31
C LYS A 59 -24.71 -13.13 -14.69
N THR A 60 -23.74 -12.61 -15.43
CA THR A 60 -22.83 -11.53 -14.98
C THR A 60 -23.59 -10.34 -14.37
N LYS A 61 -24.79 -9.99 -14.89
CA LYS A 61 -25.64 -8.92 -14.32
C LYS A 61 -26.06 -9.18 -12.86
N HIS A 62 -26.24 -10.43 -12.46
CA HIS A 62 -26.62 -10.78 -11.08
C HIS A 62 -25.40 -10.70 -10.15
N ILE A 63 -24.23 -11.10 -10.64
CA ILE A 63 -22.95 -10.92 -9.93
C ILE A 63 -22.68 -9.44 -9.71
N LEU A 64 -22.85 -8.61 -10.74
CA LEU A 64 -22.68 -7.17 -10.65
C LEU A 64 -23.65 -6.52 -9.64
N LYS A 65 -24.95 -6.90 -9.63
CA LYS A 65 -25.89 -6.39 -8.61
C LYS A 65 -25.49 -6.82 -7.19
N ARG A 66 -24.92 -8.02 -7.01
CA ARG A 66 -24.38 -8.47 -5.72
C ARG A 66 -23.18 -7.62 -5.32
N PHE A 67 -22.22 -7.43 -6.24
CA PHE A 67 -21.04 -6.61 -5.99
C PHE A 67 -21.39 -5.16 -5.71
N ASP A 68 -22.34 -4.60 -6.45
CA ASP A 68 -22.80 -3.24 -6.29
C ASP A 68 -23.32 -2.95 -4.87
N ARG A 69 -24.07 -3.90 -4.31
CA ARG A 69 -24.53 -3.82 -2.91
C ARG A 69 -23.38 -3.95 -1.93
N MET A 70 -22.46 -4.90 -2.15
CA MET A 70 -21.35 -5.16 -1.24
C MET A 70 -20.28 -4.06 -1.28
N LEU A 71 -20.11 -3.40 -2.41
CA LEU A 71 -19.21 -2.23 -2.54
C LEU A 71 -19.65 -1.03 -1.70
N MET A 72 -20.93 -0.96 -1.32
CA MET A 72 -21.47 0.10 -0.46
C MET A 72 -21.26 -0.16 1.03
N HIS A 73 -20.80 -1.36 1.41
CA HIS A 73 -20.49 -1.64 2.81
C HIS A 73 -19.21 -0.89 3.20
N ASP A 74 -19.35 0.02 4.16
CA ASP A 74 -18.24 0.82 4.66
C ASP A 74 -17.26 -0.04 5.50
N GLY A 75 -16.05 0.46 5.64
CA GLY A 75 -15.05 -0.11 6.56
C GLY A 75 -14.14 -1.17 5.96
N LEU A 76 -14.29 -1.56 4.68
CA LEU A 76 -13.39 -2.58 4.10
C LEU A 76 -11.96 -2.05 3.92
N LEU A 77 -11.77 -0.76 3.63
CA LEU A 77 -10.44 -0.15 3.53
C LEU A 77 -9.75 -0.16 4.88
N GLU A 78 -10.45 0.24 5.93
CA GLU A 78 -9.97 0.28 7.31
C GLU A 78 -9.57 -1.13 7.79
N ARG A 79 -10.39 -2.13 7.52
CA ARG A 79 -10.10 -3.55 7.82
C ARG A 79 -8.92 -4.08 7.01
N ALA A 80 -8.81 -3.72 5.73
CA ALA A 80 -7.66 -4.08 4.90
C ALA A 80 -6.37 -3.44 5.43
N ASN A 81 -6.44 -2.18 5.89
CA ASN A 81 -5.35 -1.49 6.56
C ASN A 81 -4.92 -2.21 7.84
N GLU A 82 -5.87 -2.64 8.67
CA GLU A 82 -5.55 -3.37 9.90
C GLU A 82 -4.86 -4.71 9.62
N VAL A 83 -5.33 -5.44 8.59
CA VAL A 83 -4.67 -6.68 8.14
C VAL A 83 -3.25 -6.40 7.66
N CYS A 84 -3.05 -5.38 6.82
CA CYS A 84 -1.74 -5.01 6.31
C CYS A 84 -0.80 -4.58 7.43
N LEU A 85 -1.26 -3.73 8.36
CA LEU A 85 -0.48 -3.27 9.50
C LEU A 85 -0.09 -4.43 10.42
N THR A 86 -1.02 -5.35 10.71
CA THR A 86 -0.74 -6.56 11.50
C THR A 86 0.33 -7.44 10.87
N GLU A 87 0.31 -7.58 9.55
CA GLU A 87 1.32 -8.34 8.82
C GLU A 87 2.65 -7.59 8.71
N ALA A 88 2.59 -6.25 8.60
CA ALA A 88 3.77 -5.39 8.54
C ALA A 88 4.57 -5.37 9.84
N ILE A 89 3.90 -5.44 11.01
CA ILE A 89 4.57 -5.51 12.33
C ILE A 89 5.62 -6.61 12.38
N ARG A 90 5.36 -7.75 11.75
CA ARG A 90 6.28 -8.90 11.70
C ARG A 90 7.52 -8.67 10.82
N LYS A 91 7.49 -7.62 9.99
CA LYS A 91 8.54 -7.28 9.02
C LYS A 91 9.30 -6.00 9.40
N ILE A 92 8.74 -5.21 10.32
CA ILE A 92 9.34 -3.95 10.75
C ILE A 92 10.36 -4.24 11.85
N ASP A 93 11.60 -3.88 11.56
CA ASP A 93 12.72 -3.87 12.49
C ASP A 93 13.23 -2.44 12.72
N GLU A 94 14.29 -2.32 13.49
CA GLU A 94 14.91 -1.03 13.82
C GLU A 94 15.34 -0.23 12.59
N TYR A 95 15.68 -0.89 11.48
CA TYR A 95 16.25 -0.25 10.27
C TYR A 95 15.28 -0.23 9.08
N THR A 96 14.10 -0.75 9.25
CA THR A 96 13.07 -0.70 8.22
C THR A 96 12.73 0.75 7.87
N ALA A 97 12.83 1.12 6.60
CA ALA A 97 12.36 2.41 6.15
C ALA A 97 10.82 2.38 6.06
N ILE A 98 10.16 3.31 6.76
CA ILE A 98 8.71 3.50 6.73
C ILE A 98 8.45 4.77 5.93
N ALA A 99 8.03 4.62 4.68
CA ALA A 99 7.79 5.74 3.79
C ALA A 99 6.33 6.18 3.86
N LEU A 100 6.09 7.45 4.15
CA LEU A 100 4.80 8.11 3.95
C LEU A 100 4.93 9.03 2.74
N ASP A 101 4.00 8.92 1.82
CA ASP A 101 3.94 9.81 0.65
C ASP A 101 2.49 10.06 0.25
N GLY A 102 2.24 11.24 -0.33
CA GLY A 102 0.99 11.63 -0.95
C GLY A 102 0.98 11.28 -2.43
N GLY A 103 -0.16 10.85 -2.93
CA GLY A 103 -0.41 10.59 -4.34
C GLY A 103 -1.74 11.16 -4.78
N ASP A 104 -2.02 11.04 -6.05
CA ASP A 104 -3.27 11.45 -6.68
C ASP A 104 -3.91 10.30 -7.42
N ILE A 105 -5.21 10.34 -7.56
CA ILE A 105 -5.99 9.54 -8.51
C ILE A 105 -6.82 10.50 -9.34
N VAL A 106 -6.47 10.66 -10.61
CA VAL A 106 -7.18 11.52 -11.55
C VAL A 106 -8.11 10.69 -12.41
N HIS A 107 -9.38 11.08 -12.44
CA HIS A 107 -10.39 10.47 -13.31
C HIS A 107 -10.62 11.37 -14.54
N GLN A 108 -9.81 11.20 -15.58
CA GLN A 108 -9.85 12.06 -16.80
C GLN A 108 -11.23 12.23 -17.41
N TYR A 109 -12.07 11.20 -17.37
CA TYR A 109 -13.40 11.19 -18.00
C TYR A 109 -14.56 11.16 -17.00
N GLY A 110 -14.26 11.10 -15.71
CA GLY A 110 -15.24 10.95 -14.64
C GLY A 110 -15.69 12.30 -14.07
N ARG A 111 -16.76 12.89 -14.60
CA ARG A 111 -17.27 14.19 -14.12
C ARG A 111 -18.33 14.11 -13.01
N LYS A 112 -18.78 12.92 -12.63
CA LYS A 112 -19.92 12.72 -11.70
C LYS A 112 -19.58 11.74 -10.58
N PHE A 113 -18.35 11.79 -10.06
CA PHE A 113 -18.02 11.02 -8.87
C PHE A 113 -18.30 11.86 -7.62
N GLU A 114 -18.79 11.21 -6.58
CA GLU A 114 -19.06 11.81 -5.29
C GLU A 114 -17.75 12.32 -4.65
N HIS A 115 -17.78 13.50 -4.08
CA HIS A 115 -16.66 14.15 -3.37
C HIS A 115 -15.38 14.39 -4.18
N GLN A 116 -15.41 14.34 -5.51
CA GLN A 116 -14.22 14.72 -6.30
C GLN A 116 -13.78 16.17 -6.02
N ALA A 117 -12.49 16.38 -5.86
CA ALA A 117 -11.86 17.68 -5.71
C ALA A 117 -10.82 17.93 -6.80
N ASN A 118 -10.33 19.15 -6.87
CA ASN A 118 -9.17 19.47 -7.68
C ASN A 118 -7.94 18.81 -7.04
N VAL A 119 -7.22 18.04 -7.83
CA VAL A 119 -5.96 17.40 -7.44
C VAL A 119 -4.89 17.76 -8.47
N ARG A 120 -3.65 17.84 -8.03
CA ARG A 120 -2.53 18.03 -8.95
C ARG A 120 -2.04 16.67 -9.40
N ASP A 121 -2.20 16.36 -10.68
CA ASP A 121 -1.66 15.15 -11.29
C ASP A 121 -0.13 15.17 -11.22
N GLY A 122 0.45 14.25 -10.48
CA GLY A 122 1.90 14.14 -10.32
C GLY A 122 2.63 13.77 -11.61
N SER A 123 1.94 13.15 -12.58
CA SER A 123 2.51 12.70 -13.85
C SER A 123 2.52 13.79 -14.92
N SER A 124 1.40 14.49 -15.12
CA SER A 124 1.27 15.58 -16.10
C SER A 124 1.65 16.95 -15.54
N LYS A 125 1.70 17.08 -14.21
CA LYS A 125 1.85 18.34 -13.46
C LYS A 125 0.69 19.32 -13.65
N GLU A 126 -0.40 18.90 -14.26
CA GLU A 126 -1.62 19.66 -14.47
C GLU A 126 -2.61 19.45 -13.33
N ASN A 127 -3.59 20.33 -13.23
CA ASN A 127 -4.71 20.17 -12.33
C ASN A 127 -5.75 19.25 -12.96
N GLY A 128 -6.12 18.20 -12.24
CA GLY A 128 -7.18 17.26 -12.61
C GLY A 128 -8.29 17.23 -11.57
N ILE A 129 -9.31 16.42 -11.82
CA ILE A 129 -10.40 16.16 -10.88
C ILE A 129 -10.29 14.72 -10.38
N GLY A 130 -10.27 14.55 -9.06
CA GLY A 130 -10.06 13.22 -8.49
C GLY A 130 -10.00 13.20 -6.97
N PHE A 131 -9.15 12.34 -6.44
CA PHE A 131 -8.95 12.13 -5.02
C PHE A 131 -7.47 12.17 -4.67
N TRP A 132 -7.17 12.62 -3.47
CA TRP A 132 -5.85 12.46 -2.88
C TRP A 132 -5.73 11.09 -2.23
N LEU A 133 -4.53 10.53 -2.28
CA LEU A 133 -4.15 9.34 -1.54
C LEU A 133 -3.02 9.67 -0.60
N ASN A 134 -2.99 9.01 0.56
CA ASN A 134 -1.80 8.85 1.37
C ASN A 134 -1.49 7.37 1.50
N GLN A 135 -0.23 7.01 1.36
CA GLN A 135 0.22 5.63 1.50
C GLN A 135 1.41 5.53 2.44
N VAL A 136 1.36 4.54 3.33
CA VAL A 136 2.51 4.14 4.14
C VAL A 136 2.99 2.78 3.65
N THR A 137 4.27 2.70 3.31
CA THR A 137 4.94 1.45 2.92
C THR A 137 6.15 1.20 3.77
N GLY A 138 6.44 -0.07 4.03
CA GLY A 138 7.70 -0.50 4.63
C GLY A 138 8.68 -1.01 3.58
N TYR A 139 9.97 -0.76 3.79
CA TYR A 139 11.04 -1.41 3.06
C TYR A 139 12.00 -2.06 4.04
N ASN A 140 12.09 -3.39 3.97
CA ASN A 140 13.04 -4.16 4.76
C ASN A 140 14.32 -4.37 3.94
N GLU A 141 15.48 -3.95 4.51
CA GLU A 141 16.76 -4.02 3.80
C GLU A 141 17.33 -5.45 3.73
N SER A 142 16.96 -6.32 4.68
CA SER A 142 17.49 -7.69 4.77
C SER A 142 17.00 -8.57 3.60
N ASN A 143 15.77 -8.39 3.15
CA ASN A 143 15.17 -9.14 2.04
C ASN A 143 14.86 -8.29 0.81
N HIS A 144 15.20 -7.00 0.83
CA HIS A 144 14.96 -6.03 -0.25
C HIS A 144 13.48 -5.96 -0.67
N GLU A 145 12.58 -6.04 0.28
CA GLU A 145 11.14 -6.10 0.03
C GLU A 145 10.44 -4.80 0.42
N THR A 146 9.63 -4.29 -0.50
CA THR A 146 8.62 -3.25 -0.20
C THR A 146 7.29 -3.93 0.14
N PHE A 147 6.61 -3.49 1.17
CA PHE A 147 5.32 -4.04 1.59
C PHE A 147 4.35 -2.94 2.02
N PRO A 148 3.03 -3.13 1.82
CA PRO A 148 2.03 -2.15 2.22
C PRO A 148 1.87 -2.15 3.74
N ILE A 149 1.65 -0.97 4.30
CA ILE A 149 1.30 -0.78 5.71
C ILE A 149 -0.10 -0.19 5.82
N LEU A 150 -0.32 1.00 5.25
CA LEU A 150 -1.59 1.70 5.23
C LEU A 150 -1.83 2.37 3.88
N LEU A 151 -3.10 2.51 3.52
CA LEU A 151 -3.57 3.30 2.39
C LEU A 151 -4.81 4.10 2.83
N SER A 152 -4.84 5.40 2.55
CA SER A 152 -5.98 6.28 2.79
C SER A 152 -6.32 7.04 1.53
N SER A 153 -7.60 7.35 1.36
CA SER A 153 -8.05 8.30 0.34
C SER A 153 -8.84 9.40 1.02
N TYR A 154 -8.60 10.63 0.61
CA TYR A 154 -9.32 11.79 1.13
C TYR A 154 -9.63 12.81 0.04
N SER A 155 -10.58 13.67 0.34
CA SER A 155 -10.97 14.77 -0.55
C SER A 155 -11.35 15.99 0.27
N ALA A 156 -10.95 17.17 -0.21
CA ALA A 156 -11.38 18.45 0.40
C ALA A 156 -12.92 18.68 0.33
N ARG A 157 -13.65 17.86 -0.44
CA ARG A 157 -15.12 17.90 -0.54
C ARG A 157 -15.81 16.81 0.28
N GLU A 158 -15.07 15.97 0.95
CA GLU A 158 -15.63 14.94 1.84
C GLU A 158 -16.10 15.60 3.15
N PRO A 159 -17.32 15.32 3.63
CA PRO A 159 -17.76 15.79 4.94
C PRO A 159 -16.80 15.31 6.04
N GLY A 160 -16.41 16.23 6.94
CA GLY A 160 -15.47 15.92 8.03
C GLY A 160 -13.99 16.02 7.65
N PHE A 161 -13.64 16.30 6.39
CA PHE A 161 -12.24 16.58 6.04
C PHE A 161 -11.74 17.84 6.78
N VAL A 162 -10.62 17.72 7.45
CA VAL A 162 -9.97 18.82 8.18
C VAL A 162 -8.79 19.37 7.38
N SER A 163 -7.78 18.54 7.15
CA SER A 163 -6.61 18.91 6.36
C SER A 163 -5.81 17.68 5.91
N ALA A 164 -5.00 17.85 4.86
CA ALA A 164 -4.06 16.82 4.44
C ALA A 164 -3.02 16.46 5.53
N ASN A 165 -2.70 17.40 6.42
CA ASN A 165 -1.79 17.13 7.55
C ASN A 165 -2.46 16.21 8.58
N GLU A 166 -3.74 16.42 8.90
CA GLU A 166 -4.49 15.55 9.83
C GLU A 166 -4.60 14.11 9.27
N GLU A 167 -4.82 13.95 7.98
CA GLU A 167 -4.77 12.64 7.32
C GLU A 167 -3.40 11.96 7.50
N ALA A 168 -2.32 12.71 7.29
CA ALA A 168 -0.96 12.21 7.48
C ALA A 168 -0.68 11.87 8.96
N PHE A 169 -1.11 12.71 9.90
CA PHE A 169 -0.96 12.47 11.34
C PHE A 169 -1.70 11.20 11.77
N GLY A 170 -2.93 11.04 11.32
CA GLY A 170 -3.72 9.84 11.63
C GLY A 170 -3.02 8.55 11.20
N MET A 171 -2.39 8.55 10.02
CA MET A 171 -1.63 7.39 9.53
C MET A 171 -0.34 7.15 10.35
N ILE A 172 0.41 8.21 10.68
CA ILE A 172 1.60 8.11 11.53
C ILE A 172 1.21 7.52 12.89
N ASP A 173 0.12 8.01 13.49
CA ASP A 173 -0.36 7.58 14.80
C ASP A 173 -0.83 6.14 14.81
N GLN A 174 -1.55 5.70 13.78
CA GLN A 174 -1.97 4.31 13.64
C GLN A 174 -0.77 3.35 13.59
N VAL A 175 0.27 3.70 12.81
CA VAL A 175 1.48 2.88 12.75
C VAL A 175 2.23 2.93 14.07
N HIS A 176 2.43 4.13 14.65
CA HIS A 176 3.13 4.31 15.92
C HIS A 176 2.46 3.53 17.06
N ALA A 177 1.13 3.53 17.15
CA ALA A 177 0.38 2.78 18.15
C ALA A 177 0.66 1.26 18.10
N LYS A 178 1.06 0.73 16.97
CA LYS A 178 1.31 -0.71 16.78
C LYS A 178 2.79 -1.09 16.85
N VAL A 179 3.68 -0.24 16.33
CA VAL A 179 5.11 -0.56 16.24
C VAL A 179 5.99 0.27 17.18
N GLY A 180 5.41 1.24 17.88
CA GLY A 180 6.17 2.17 18.72
C GLY A 180 7.16 2.99 17.90
N CYS A 181 8.40 3.06 18.39
CA CYS A 181 9.48 3.81 17.74
C CYS A 181 10.36 2.95 16.81
N LEU A 182 9.90 1.74 16.41
CA LEU A 182 10.63 0.93 15.44
C LEU A 182 10.58 1.54 14.04
N GLY A 183 11.59 1.23 13.24
CA GLY A 183 11.73 1.75 11.88
C GLY A 183 12.28 3.17 11.81
N ILE A 184 12.46 3.65 10.61
CA ILE A 184 12.90 5.00 10.27
C ILE A 184 11.90 5.60 9.31
N TRP A 185 11.15 6.60 9.75
CA TRP A 185 10.22 7.31 8.89
C TRP A 185 10.95 8.11 7.82
N VAL A 186 10.53 7.98 6.58
CA VAL A 186 11.16 8.67 5.45
C VAL A 186 10.12 9.42 4.65
N LEU A 187 10.32 10.73 4.54
CA LEU A 187 9.38 11.64 3.92
C LEU A 187 10.11 12.52 2.90
N ASP A 188 9.39 12.93 1.87
CA ASP A 188 9.94 13.82 0.87
C ASP A 188 9.89 15.30 1.32
N ARG A 189 10.32 16.21 0.45
CA ARG A 189 10.34 17.66 0.73
C ARG A 189 8.94 18.28 0.85
N GLY A 190 7.89 17.60 0.44
CA GLY A 190 6.52 18.05 0.63
C GLY A 190 6.08 17.99 2.11
N TYR A 191 6.80 17.19 2.90
CA TYR A 191 6.56 17.02 4.34
C TYR A 191 7.56 17.77 5.23
N ASP A 192 8.28 18.78 4.72
CA ASP A 192 9.19 19.57 5.54
C ASP A 192 8.48 20.60 6.44
N GLY A 193 7.16 20.63 6.41
CA GLY A 193 6.34 21.53 7.23
C GLY A 193 6.59 21.38 8.73
N GLY A 194 6.54 22.52 9.46
CA GLY A 194 6.77 22.54 10.92
C GLY A 194 5.82 21.61 11.68
N TYR A 195 4.58 21.52 11.25
CA TYR A 195 3.57 20.66 11.90
C TYR A 195 3.94 19.17 11.82
N ILE A 196 4.40 18.68 10.67
CA ILE A 196 4.82 17.27 10.50
C ILE A 196 6.06 16.99 11.34
N LEU A 197 7.06 17.89 11.31
CA LEU A 197 8.28 17.71 12.10
C LEU A 197 7.98 17.72 13.61
N LYS A 198 7.14 18.66 14.08
CA LYS A 198 6.71 18.70 15.47
C LYS A 198 5.96 17.41 15.87
N HIS A 199 5.10 16.90 15.00
CA HIS A 199 4.36 15.65 15.22
C HIS A 199 5.29 14.42 15.37
N LEU A 200 6.27 14.27 14.46
CA LEU A 200 7.26 13.20 14.51
C LEU A 200 8.16 13.30 15.76
N LEU A 201 8.61 14.50 16.10
CA LEU A 201 9.47 14.74 17.26
C LEU A 201 8.74 14.53 18.57
N GLY A 202 7.48 15.00 18.70
CA GLY A 202 6.65 14.80 19.87
C GLY A 202 6.39 13.32 20.19
N ARG A 203 6.37 12.47 19.17
CA ARG A 203 6.28 10.99 19.31
C ARG A 203 7.63 10.29 19.43
N ARG A 204 8.73 11.04 19.46
CA ARG A 204 10.11 10.52 19.54
C ARG A 204 10.44 9.55 18.39
N LEU A 205 9.83 9.74 17.23
CA LEU A 205 10.06 8.88 16.07
C LEU A 205 11.42 9.15 15.44
N ARG A 206 12.05 8.10 14.96
CA ARG A 206 13.22 8.23 14.10
C ARG A 206 12.76 8.56 12.70
N PHE A 207 13.30 9.63 12.12
CA PHE A 207 12.91 10.04 10.78
C PHE A 207 14.09 10.55 9.95
N VAL A 208 13.90 10.60 8.64
CA VAL A 208 14.69 11.35 7.68
C VAL A 208 13.73 12.06 6.73
N VAL A 209 13.77 13.39 6.75
CA VAL A 209 12.94 14.22 5.88
C VAL A 209 13.87 15.02 4.95
N ARG A 210 13.53 15.04 3.65
CA ARG A 210 14.21 15.94 2.72
C ARG A 210 13.67 17.35 2.91
N MET A 211 14.60 18.29 3.10
CA MET A 211 14.27 19.68 3.39
C MET A 211 14.27 20.53 2.13
N THR A 212 13.44 21.57 2.13
CA THR A 212 13.54 22.71 1.21
C THR A 212 14.52 23.73 1.77
N ASP A 213 14.80 24.77 1.02
CA ASP A 213 15.69 25.87 1.41
C ASP A 213 15.02 26.98 2.24
N LYS A 214 13.74 26.81 2.56
CA LYS A 214 12.93 27.85 3.20
C LYS A 214 12.96 27.83 4.74
N ARG A 215 13.69 26.89 5.33
CA ARG A 215 13.71 26.70 6.78
C ARG A 215 14.93 27.28 7.43
N ASP A 216 14.74 27.88 8.61
CA ASP A 216 15.82 28.23 9.52
C ASP A 216 16.01 27.14 10.57
N ILE A 217 17.26 26.93 10.97
CA ILE A 217 17.69 26.02 12.03
C ILE A 217 18.70 26.74 12.93
N TRP A 218 18.87 26.23 14.16
CA TRP A 218 19.88 26.79 15.08
C TRP A 218 21.10 25.88 15.08
N VAL A 219 22.28 26.50 14.86
CA VAL A 219 23.59 25.81 14.87
C VAL A 219 24.53 26.61 15.76
N GLY A 220 25.06 25.99 16.82
CA GLY A 220 25.91 26.69 17.79
C GLY A 220 25.22 27.84 18.53
N GLY A 221 23.89 27.82 18.64
CA GLY A 221 23.08 28.88 19.26
C GLY A 221 22.61 29.96 18.28
N GLU A 222 23.14 30.03 17.07
CA GLU A 222 22.79 31.02 16.05
C GLU A 222 21.69 30.47 15.09
N LYS A 223 20.73 31.34 14.79
CA LYS A 223 19.70 31.06 13.77
C LYS A 223 20.28 31.30 12.37
N ARG A 224 20.24 30.27 11.53
CA ARG A 224 20.79 30.31 10.17
C ARG A 224 19.88 29.58 9.18
N ASN A 225 19.89 30.01 7.93
CA ASN A 225 19.18 29.31 6.87
C ASN A 225 19.77 27.90 6.64
N ILE A 226 18.92 26.91 6.51
CA ILE A 226 19.31 25.48 6.35
C ILE A 226 20.20 25.25 5.12
N ARG A 227 19.98 25.99 4.02
CA ARG A 227 20.78 25.90 2.79
C ARG A 227 22.20 26.40 3.04
N GLU A 228 22.35 27.57 3.65
CA GLU A 228 23.67 28.14 3.98
C GLU A 228 24.48 27.20 4.87
N VAL A 229 23.81 26.64 5.89
CA VAL A 229 24.44 25.62 6.77
C VAL A 229 24.86 24.40 5.97
N ALA A 230 23.98 23.85 5.13
CA ALA A 230 24.28 22.66 4.34
C ALA A 230 25.43 22.89 3.33
N GLU A 231 25.50 24.04 2.72
CA GLU A 231 26.58 24.41 1.80
C GLU A 231 27.93 24.56 2.52
N GLY A 232 27.93 25.07 3.75
CA GLY A 232 29.12 25.21 4.61
C GLY A 232 29.59 23.87 5.22
N VAL A 233 28.77 22.83 5.26
CA VAL A 233 29.15 21.54 5.83
C VAL A 233 30.23 20.84 5.00
N ASN A 234 31.33 20.45 5.66
CA ASN A 234 32.39 19.70 5.01
C ASN A 234 31.94 18.24 4.69
N ARG A 235 31.90 17.92 3.41
CA ARG A 235 31.42 16.62 2.90
C ARG A 235 32.55 15.65 2.61
N ARG A 236 33.34 15.30 3.65
CA ARG A 236 34.49 14.37 3.53
C ARG A 236 34.10 12.91 3.50
N VAL A 237 32.97 12.53 4.09
CA VAL A 237 32.61 11.14 4.24
C VAL A 237 32.11 10.56 2.91
N LYS A 238 32.76 9.50 2.44
CA LYS A 238 32.36 8.77 1.23
C LYS A 238 31.10 7.93 1.52
N PHE A 239 30.04 8.19 0.76
CA PHE A 239 28.83 7.35 0.76
C PHE A 239 28.93 6.24 -0.30
N SER A 240 29.35 6.62 -1.51
CA SER A 240 29.62 5.71 -2.63
C SER A 240 30.74 6.28 -3.50
N SER A 241 31.09 5.60 -4.60
CA SER A 241 32.03 6.14 -5.62
C SER A 241 31.56 7.46 -6.23
N TYR A 242 30.25 7.73 -6.18
CA TYR A 242 29.61 8.88 -6.82
C TYR A 242 29.01 9.89 -5.84
N ALA A 243 29.17 9.72 -4.53
CA ALA A 243 28.57 10.62 -3.56
C ALA A 243 29.35 10.73 -2.25
N ARG A 244 29.30 11.93 -1.67
CA ARG A 244 29.86 12.25 -0.35
C ARG A 244 28.80 12.95 0.50
N PHE A 245 29.00 12.94 1.81
CA PHE A 245 28.17 13.69 2.74
C PHE A 245 28.98 14.22 3.91
N GLY A 246 28.38 15.16 4.61
CA GLY A 246 28.78 15.63 5.92
C GLY A 246 27.54 15.87 6.77
N SER A 247 27.73 16.09 8.06
CA SER A 247 26.62 16.35 8.98
C SER A 247 26.99 17.40 10.00
N VAL A 248 25.98 18.08 10.52
CA VAL A 248 26.13 19.05 11.60
C VAL A 248 24.97 18.87 12.59
N LYS A 249 25.28 19.08 13.89
CA LYS A 249 24.28 19.17 14.94
C LYS A 249 23.49 20.45 14.80
N ALA A 250 22.18 20.36 14.87
CA ALA A 250 21.29 21.50 14.80
C ALA A 250 20.14 21.36 15.81
N THR A 251 19.43 22.43 16.03
CA THR A 251 18.21 22.47 16.85
C THR A 251 17.06 23.03 16.03
N LEU A 252 15.91 22.41 16.12
CA LEU A 252 14.63 22.97 15.67
C LEU A 252 13.91 23.57 16.87
N LYS A 253 13.33 24.76 16.69
CA LYS A 253 12.52 25.43 17.71
C LYS A 253 11.09 25.60 17.22
N PHE A 254 10.12 25.22 18.07
CA PHE A 254 8.69 25.38 17.83
C PHE A 254 8.07 26.09 19.05
N GLY A 255 8.09 27.43 19.07
CA GLY A 255 7.85 28.21 20.27
C GLY A 255 8.97 27.94 21.28
N ASP A 256 8.60 27.53 22.50
CA ASP A 256 9.54 27.22 23.57
C ASP A 256 10.11 25.78 23.48
N ASP A 257 9.52 24.93 22.63
CA ASP A 257 9.98 23.55 22.44
C ASP A 257 11.27 23.51 21.57
N GLU A 258 12.33 22.98 22.12
CA GLU A 258 13.61 22.78 21.41
C GLU A 258 13.87 21.28 21.17
N HIS A 259 14.20 20.94 19.92
CA HIS A 259 14.47 19.57 19.53
C HIS A 259 15.82 19.44 18.83
N GLU A 260 16.66 18.57 19.37
CA GLU A 260 17.94 18.25 18.77
C GLU A 260 17.74 17.42 17.50
N VAL A 261 18.42 17.80 16.42
CA VAL A 261 18.36 17.15 15.12
C VAL A 261 19.75 17.10 14.48
N THR A 262 19.90 16.28 13.45
CA THR A 262 21.10 16.28 12.60
C THR A 262 20.73 16.72 11.19
N LEU A 263 21.39 17.75 10.69
CA LEU A 263 21.36 18.07 9.27
C LEU A 263 22.46 17.29 8.55
N ILE A 264 22.08 16.55 7.51
CA ILE A 264 22.97 15.81 6.62
C ILE A 264 23.01 16.54 5.27
N ALA A 265 24.18 17.02 4.88
CA ALA A 265 24.44 17.61 3.59
C ALA A 265 25.01 16.54 2.64
N TYR A 266 24.16 16.01 1.73
CA TYR A 266 24.54 14.96 0.78
C TYR A 266 24.76 15.56 -0.61
N LYS A 267 25.88 15.19 -1.24
CA LYS A 267 26.27 15.66 -2.58
C LYS A 267 26.62 14.47 -3.48
N ALA A 268 25.86 14.34 -4.58
CA ALA A 268 26.21 13.42 -5.65
C ALA A 268 27.09 14.13 -6.70
N LYS A 269 28.06 13.43 -7.31
CA LYS A 269 28.97 14.00 -8.30
C LYS A 269 28.29 14.63 -9.52
N ARG A 270 27.15 14.04 -9.92
CA ARG A 270 26.38 14.46 -11.12
C ARG A 270 25.29 15.49 -10.81
N ASN A 271 25.07 15.83 -9.55
CA ASN A 271 24.05 16.80 -9.17
C ASN A 271 24.75 18.06 -8.65
N PRO A 272 24.51 19.25 -9.22
CA PRO A 272 25.09 20.49 -8.73
C PRO A 272 24.60 20.85 -7.33
N ASP A 273 23.39 20.43 -6.95
CA ASP A 273 22.77 20.84 -5.70
C ASP A 273 23.12 19.90 -4.54
N VAL A 274 23.21 20.48 -3.35
CA VAL A 274 23.33 19.74 -2.09
C VAL A 274 21.94 19.30 -1.65
N MET A 275 21.74 18.00 -1.46
CA MET A 275 20.52 17.47 -0.86
C MET A 275 20.59 17.61 0.66
N MET A 276 19.63 18.29 1.23
CA MET A 276 19.49 18.52 2.65
C MET A 276 18.53 17.46 3.23
N LEU A 277 19.05 16.64 4.14
CA LEU A 277 18.28 15.65 4.87
C LEU A 277 18.32 15.98 6.36
N LEU A 278 17.16 16.12 6.98
CA LEU A 278 17.04 16.34 8.42
C LEU A 278 16.63 15.03 9.10
N THR A 279 17.31 14.67 10.17
CA THR A 279 16.98 13.47 10.95
C THR A 279 16.91 13.76 12.44
N SER A 280 16.09 13.00 13.15
CA SER A 280 15.88 13.10 14.60
C SER A 280 17.15 12.83 15.40
N GLY A 281 17.38 13.63 16.43
CA GLY A 281 18.49 13.51 17.37
C GLY A 281 19.86 13.86 16.79
N TRP A 282 20.88 13.91 17.66
CA TRP A 282 22.25 14.06 17.24
C TRP A 282 22.89 12.71 16.91
N VAL A 283 23.13 12.47 15.61
CA VAL A 283 23.73 11.23 15.11
C VAL A 283 25.21 11.43 14.86
N LYS A 284 26.08 10.96 15.77
CA LYS A 284 27.53 11.03 15.66
C LYS A 284 28.12 9.93 14.75
N SER A 285 27.50 8.77 14.75
CA SER A 285 28.00 7.59 14.04
C SER A 285 27.86 7.73 12.52
N THR A 286 28.99 7.66 11.82
CA THR A 286 29.02 7.62 10.34
C THR A 286 28.24 6.41 9.78
N VAL A 287 28.25 5.28 10.50
CA VAL A 287 27.50 4.08 10.08
C VAL A 287 26.02 4.35 10.14
N GLU A 288 25.54 4.93 11.24
CA GLU A 288 24.13 5.28 11.41
C GLU A 288 23.69 6.38 10.42
N LEU A 289 24.51 7.40 10.18
CA LEU A 289 24.24 8.41 9.14
C LEU A 289 24.08 7.78 7.75
N LYS A 290 24.94 6.82 7.39
CA LYS A 290 24.80 6.06 6.13
C LYS A 290 23.50 5.26 6.08
N ARG A 291 23.05 4.68 7.21
CA ARG A 291 21.76 3.96 7.30
C ARG A 291 20.60 4.91 7.08
N ARG A 292 20.60 6.11 7.73
CA ARG A 292 19.59 7.16 7.53
C ARG A 292 19.51 7.60 6.07
N ILE A 293 20.65 7.85 5.42
CA ILE A 293 20.69 8.19 4.00
C ILE A 293 20.13 7.05 3.13
N ARG A 294 20.51 5.79 3.41
CA ARG A 294 19.95 4.63 2.68
C ARG A 294 18.44 4.52 2.87
N ALA A 295 17.95 4.64 4.11
CA ALA A 295 16.53 4.61 4.39
C ALA A 295 15.78 5.67 3.54
N TYR A 296 16.30 6.90 3.47
CA TYR A 296 15.72 7.92 2.62
C TYR A 296 15.63 7.51 1.14
N PHE A 297 16.68 6.92 0.59
CA PHE A 297 16.64 6.46 -0.80
C PHE A 297 15.69 5.28 -1.04
N ARG A 298 15.30 4.54 0.01
CA ARG A 298 14.29 3.48 -0.09
C ARG A 298 12.86 4.03 -0.18
N ARG A 299 12.66 5.32 0.13
CA ARG A 299 11.37 6.01 -0.07
C ARG A 299 10.84 5.84 -1.51
N TRP A 300 11.72 5.73 -2.50
CA TRP A 300 11.30 5.46 -3.88
C TRP A 300 10.39 4.23 -4.03
N GLY A 301 10.41 3.30 -3.09
CA GLY A 301 9.50 2.16 -3.06
C GLY A 301 8.03 2.54 -2.99
N VAL A 302 7.67 3.67 -2.33
CA VAL A 302 6.29 4.14 -2.26
C VAL A 302 5.82 4.72 -3.60
N GLU A 303 6.69 5.41 -4.34
CA GLU A 303 6.38 5.91 -5.69
C GLU A 303 6.12 4.74 -6.66
N GLU A 304 6.91 3.67 -6.56
CA GLU A 304 6.69 2.45 -7.35
C GLU A 304 5.40 1.72 -6.94
N SER A 305 4.99 1.78 -5.66
CA SER A 305 3.72 1.19 -5.23
C SER A 305 2.52 1.93 -5.82
N TYR A 306 2.52 3.27 -5.84
CA TYR A 306 1.49 4.04 -6.55
C TYR A 306 1.43 3.70 -8.04
N ARG A 307 2.59 3.66 -8.69
CA ARG A 307 2.66 3.25 -10.09
C ARG A 307 2.12 1.84 -10.30
N PHE A 308 2.42 0.92 -9.39
CA PHE A 308 1.89 -0.44 -9.43
C PHE A 308 0.37 -0.50 -9.28
N GLU A 309 -0.21 0.27 -8.36
CA GLU A 309 -1.66 0.35 -8.18
C GLU A 309 -2.36 0.96 -9.40
N LYS A 310 -1.78 2.04 -9.96
CA LYS A 310 -2.28 2.70 -11.18
C LYS A 310 -2.17 1.80 -12.41
N GLN A 311 -1.04 1.16 -12.65
CA GLN A 311 -0.76 0.38 -13.86
C GLN A 311 -1.09 -1.12 -13.72
N GLY A 312 -0.80 -1.71 -12.57
CA GLY A 312 -1.00 -3.14 -12.30
C GLY A 312 -2.46 -3.50 -12.09
N PHE A 313 -3.20 -2.65 -11.39
CA PHE A 313 -4.62 -2.84 -11.10
C PHE A 313 -5.53 -1.84 -11.83
N GLY A 314 -4.98 -0.78 -12.40
CA GLY A 314 -5.73 0.22 -13.15
C GLY A 314 -6.68 1.04 -12.29
N ILE A 315 -6.28 1.44 -11.08
CA ILE A 315 -7.18 2.10 -10.11
C ILE A 315 -7.76 3.42 -10.64
N GLU A 316 -7.05 4.14 -11.51
CA GLU A 316 -7.57 5.35 -12.18
C GLU A 316 -8.69 5.05 -13.19
N GLN A 317 -8.82 3.80 -13.62
CA GLN A 317 -9.87 3.31 -14.51
C GLN A 317 -11.11 2.82 -13.74
N ALA A 318 -11.15 2.99 -12.41
CA ALA A 318 -12.31 2.66 -11.61
C ALA A 318 -13.52 3.50 -12.03
N THR A 319 -14.63 2.84 -12.33
CA THR A 319 -15.88 3.51 -12.82
C THR A 319 -16.96 3.63 -11.76
N VAL A 320 -16.60 3.44 -10.49
CA VAL A 320 -17.54 3.52 -9.36
C VAL A 320 -17.78 4.97 -8.96
N ARG A 321 -19.05 5.41 -8.98
CA ARG A 321 -19.41 6.82 -8.77
C ARG A 321 -19.49 7.23 -7.29
N ARG A 322 -19.85 6.31 -6.40
CA ARG A 322 -19.94 6.56 -4.96
C ARG A 322 -18.57 6.47 -4.32
N TYR A 323 -18.25 7.42 -3.46
CA TYR A 323 -16.93 7.48 -2.83
C TYR A 323 -16.66 6.29 -1.88
N ALA A 324 -17.68 5.83 -1.14
CA ALA A 324 -17.61 4.61 -0.34
C ALA A 324 -17.20 3.38 -1.18
N ARG A 325 -17.75 3.24 -2.39
CA ARG A 325 -17.35 2.16 -3.32
C ARG A 325 -15.92 2.28 -3.77
N PHE A 326 -15.43 3.50 -3.97
CA PHE A 326 -14.04 3.74 -4.31
C PHE A 326 -13.11 3.35 -3.16
N LYS A 327 -13.42 3.75 -1.92
CA LYS A 327 -12.68 3.31 -0.72
C LYS A 327 -12.66 1.79 -0.61
N THR A 328 -13.79 1.12 -0.84
CA THR A 328 -13.86 -0.36 -0.86
C THR A 328 -12.93 -0.96 -1.92
N LEU A 329 -12.87 -0.40 -3.14
CA LEU A 329 -11.93 -0.87 -4.18
C LEU A 329 -10.47 -0.66 -3.78
N LEU A 330 -10.13 0.42 -3.10
CA LEU A 330 -8.80 0.63 -2.54
C LEU A 330 -8.45 -0.45 -1.51
N GLY A 331 -9.38 -0.82 -0.64
CA GLY A 331 -9.21 -1.94 0.30
C GLY A 331 -8.95 -3.27 -0.42
N ILE A 332 -9.67 -3.57 -1.51
CA ILE A 332 -9.42 -4.76 -2.33
C ILE A 332 -8.05 -4.70 -3.02
N THR A 333 -7.64 -3.52 -3.51
CA THR A 333 -6.32 -3.31 -4.11
C THR A 333 -5.21 -3.62 -3.09
N LEU A 334 -5.35 -3.11 -1.89
CA LEU A 334 -4.43 -3.33 -0.78
C LEU A 334 -4.33 -4.83 -0.40
N LEU A 335 -5.48 -5.52 -0.26
CA LEU A 335 -5.51 -6.96 -0.02
C LEU A 335 -4.86 -7.75 -1.16
N SER A 336 -5.09 -7.34 -2.42
CA SER A 336 -4.49 -7.98 -3.59
C SER A 336 -2.97 -7.83 -3.59
N TRP A 337 -2.45 -6.66 -3.23
CA TRP A 337 -1.02 -6.46 -3.05
C TRP A 337 -0.48 -7.30 -1.90
N LEU A 338 -1.16 -7.35 -0.74
CA LEU A 338 -0.74 -8.18 0.38
C LEU A 338 -0.68 -9.68 0.01
N VAL A 339 -1.58 -10.17 -0.83
CA VAL A 339 -1.50 -11.55 -1.37
C VAL A 339 -0.19 -11.75 -2.15
N LEU A 340 0.22 -10.78 -2.98
CA LEU A 340 1.49 -10.85 -3.71
C LEU A 340 2.71 -10.81 -2.75
N VAL A 341 2.64 -10.02 -1.68
CA VAL A 341 3.66 -10.03 -0.61
C VAL A 341 3.76 -11.42 0.02
N LYS A 342 2.63 -12.02 0.39
CA LYS A 342 2.62 -13.37 0.98
C LYS A 342 3.13 -14.45 0.01
N ILE A 343 2.88 -14.31 -1.27
CA ILE A 343 3.46 -15.18 -2.30
C ILE A 343 4.97 -14.99 -2.37
N ASN A 344 5.45 -13.74 -2.27
CA ASN A 344 6.87 -13.43 -2.28
C ASN A 344 7.61 -14.03 -1.08
N ASP A 345 6.99 -14.03 0.10
CA ASP A 345 7.51 -14.64 1.32
C ASP A 345 7.65 -16.17 1.19
N HIS A 346 6.85 -16.79 0.33
CA HIS A 346 6.81 -18.25 0.18
C HIS A 346 7.72 -18.72 -0.96
N GLY A 347 8.97 -19.04 -0.66
CA GLY A 347 10.04 -19.29 -1.64
C GLY A 347 9.66 -20.26 -2.78
N LYS A 348 9.06 -21.42 -2.49
CA LYS A 348 8.61 -22.38 -3.51
C LYS A 348 7.51 -21.80 -4.40
N LEU A 349 6.50 -21.16 -3.81
CA LEU A 349 5.39 -20.59 -4.57
C LEU A 349 5.87 -19.39 -5.40
N ARG A 350 6.72 -18.53 -4.85
CA ARG A 350 7.38 -17.44 -5.58
C ARG A 350 8.11 -17.94 -6.81
N HIS A 351 8.84 -19.05 -6.69
CA HIS A 351 9.54 -19.65 -7.83
C HIS A 351 8.56 -20.11 -8.92
N GLU A 352 7.48 -20.81 -8.56
CA GLU A 352 6.44 -21.28 -9.49
C GLU A 352 5.72 -20.11 -10.18
N VAL A 353 5.38 -19.05 -9.44
CA VAL A 353 4.77 -17.83 -9.97
C VAL A 353 5.71 -17.12 -10.93
N ASN A 354 7.00 -16.98 -10.58
CA ASN A 354 8.00 -16.38 -11.46
C ASN A 354 8.23 -17.21 -12.72
N LYS A 355 8.13 -18.55 -12.65
CA LYS A 355 8.18 -19.42 -13.83
C LYS A 355 6.99 -19.18 -14.73
N ALA A 356 5.78 -19.05 -14.17
CA ALA A 356 4.58 -18.75 -14.95
C ALA A 356 4.63 -17.36 -15.64
N ALA A 357 5.36 -16.40 -15.06
CA ALA A 357 5.59 -15.10 -15.67
C ALA A 357 6.62 -15.12 -16.83
N ARG A 358 7.43 -16.19 -16.98
CA ARG A 358 8.48 -16.31 -17.99
C ARG A 358 8.01 -16.80 -19.36
N MET A 359 6.72 -17.04 -19.55
CA MET A 359 6.19 -17.57 -20.82
C MET A 359 6.36 -16.61 -22.03
N GLU A 360 6.74 -15.35 -21.80
CA GLU A 360 7.23 -14.47 -22.87
C GLU A 360 8.76 -14.48 -22.90
N LYS A 361 9.32 -14.86 -24.05
CA LYS A 361 10.76 -14.95 -24.29
C LYS A 361 11.48 -13.64 -23.98
N ASN A 362 12.48 -13.73 -23.10
CA ASN A 362 13.68 -12.88 -23.05
C ASN A 362 13.51 -11.37 -23.02
N ARG A 363 13.31 -10.72 -21.84
CA ARG A 363 13.72 -9.30 -21.80
C ARG A 363 14.47 -8.83 -20.54
N HIS A 364 14.56 -9.57 -19.47
CA HIS A 364 15.29 -9.04 -18.29
C HIS A 364 16.22 -10.08 -17.66
N LYS A 365 17.51 -9.94 -17.90
CA LYS A 365 18.58 -10.67 -17.20
C LYS A 365 18.69 -10.31 -15.72
N HIS A 366 18.11 -9.17 -15.29
CA HIS A 366 18.13 -8.70 -13.91
C HIS A 366 16.74 -8.72 -13.31
N MET A 367 16.64 -9.18 -12.06
CA MET A 367 15.40 -9.11 -11.28
C MET A 367 15.06 -7.63 -11.03
N PRO A 368 13.85 -7.16 -11.34
CA PRO A 368 13.46 -5.80 -11.05
C PRO A 368 13.45 -5.57 -9.53
N ARG A 369 13.86 -4.39 -9.09
CA ARG A 369 13.85 -4.01 -7.67
C ARG A 369 12.45 -4.08 -7.06
N PHE A 370 11.43 -3.73 -7.85
CA PHE A 370 10.02 -3.84 -7.47
C PHE A 370 9.40 -5.06 -8.18
N MET A 371 9.27 -6.16 -7.45
CA MET A 371 8.94 -7.47 -8.04
C MET A 371 7.47 -7.69 -8.35
N TYR A 372 6.57 -6.83 -7.87
CA TYR A 372 5.13 -7.12 -7.88
C TYR A 372 4.50 -7.11 -9.26
N TYR A 373 5.02 -6.35 -10.23
CA TYR A 373 4.57 -6.46 -11.63
C TYR A 373 4.75 -7.87 -12.18
N ARG A 374 5.90 -8.46 -11.91
CA ARG A 374 6.20 -9.82 -12.35
C ARG A 374 5.38 -10.86 -11.59
N LEU A 375 5.24 -10.70 -10.28
CA LEU A 375 4.40 -11.59 -9.48
C LEU A 375 2.94 -11.52 -9.92
N LEU A 376 2.41 -10.33 -10.19
CA LEU A 376 1.05 -10.15 -10.69
C LEU A 376 0.87 -10.87 -12.04
N LEU A 377 1.81 -10.71 -12.98
CA LEU A 377 1.76 -11.41 -14.26
C LEU A 377 1.76 -12.94 -14.09
N GLY A 378 2.64 -13.46 -13.24
CA GLY A 378 2.69 -14.89 -12.96
C GLY A 378 1.42 -15.43 -12.29
N VAL A 379 0.89 -14.70 -11.32
CA VAL A 379 -0.40 -15.03 -10.66
C VAL A 379 -1.55 -14.99 -11.67
N LYS A 380 -1.62 -13.96 -12.51
CA LYS A 380 -2.62 -13.84 -13.57
C LYS A 380 -2.59 -15.06 -14.49
N ASN A 381 -1.42 -15.46 -14.97
CA ASN A 381 -1.24 -16.62 -15.86
C ASN A 381 -1.65 -17.93 -15.16
N LEU A 382 -1.26 -18.12 -13.88
CA LEU A 382 -1.66 -19.29 -13.10
C LEU A 382 -3.17 -19.33 -12.86
N LEU A 383 -3.79 -18.21 -12.51
CA LEU A 383 -5.24 -18.15 -12.29
C LEU A 383 -6.04 -18.28 -13.58
N ALA A 384 -5.50 -17.81 -14.72
CA ALA A 384 -6.13 -17.99 -16.03
C ALA A 384 -6.19 -19.45 -16.46
N SER A 385 -5.24 -20.28 -16.03
CA SER A 385 -5.20 -21.72 -16.34
C SER A 385 -6.27 -22.54 -15.59
N ILE A 386 -6.92 -21.97 -14.57
CA ILE A 386 -8.02 -22.64 -13.88
C ILE A 386 -9.29 -22.53 -14.74
N PRO A 387 -9.91 -23.64 -15.16
CA PRO A 387 -11.20 -23.60 -15.83
C PRO A 387 -12.23 -22.81 -15.01
N ARG A 388 -13.06 -21.99 -15.67
CA ARG A 388 -14.06 -21.16 -14.99
C ARG A 388 -14.96 -21.96 -14.03
N MET A 389 -15.41 -23.15 -14.46
CA MET A 389 -16.25 -24.07 -13.66
C MET A 389 -15.58 -24.58 -12.38
N LEU A 390 -14.23 -24.62 -12.32
CA LEU A 390 -13.47 -25.07 -11.15
C LEU A 390 -12.98 -23.92 -10.28
N PHE A 391 -13.16 -22.66 -10.73
CA PHE A 391 -12.73 -21.50 -9.96
C PHE A 391 -13.55 -21.36 -8.68
N TRP A 392 -14.87 -21.69 -8.75
CA TRP A 392 -15.80 -21.71 -7.63
C TRP A 392 -16.62 -23.01 -7.67
N ARG A 393 -16.27 -24.01 -6.87
CA ARG A 393 -17.15 -25.15 -6.63
C ARG A 393 -18.13 -24.79 -5.52
N HIS A 394 -19.42 -24.70 -5.89
CA HIS A 394 -20.53 -24.68 -4.93
C HIS A 394 -20.95 -26.10 -4.64
N LYS A 395 -20.71 -26.62 -3.43
CA LYS A 395 -21.42 -27.81 -2.99
C LYS A 395 -22.88 -27.40 -2.75
N ARG A 396 -23.77 -27.76 -3.67
CA ARG A 396 -25.20 -27.75 -3.38
C ARG A 396 -25.45 -28.77 -2.27
N ARG A 397 -25.93 -28.32 -1.09
CA ARG A 397 -26.39 -29.25 -0.06
C ARG A 397 -27.52 -30.12 -0.64
N SER A 398 -27.39 -31.43 -0.50
CA SER A 398 -28.45 -32.34 -0.84
C SER A 398 -29.68 -32.12 0.08
N LYS A 399 -30.88 -32.60 -0.34
CA LYS A 399 -32.07 -32.54 0.51
C LYS A 399 -31.83 -33.23 1.86
N ALA A 400 -31.04 -34.31 1.88
CA ALA A 400 -30.66 -35.07 3.06
C ALA A 400 -29.80 -34.23 4.06
N ASP A 401 -28.83 -33.42 3.59
CA ASP A 401 -28.02 -32.56 4.47
C ASP A 401 -28.84 -31.49 5.18
N ARG A 402 -29.98 -31.08 4.62
CA ARG A 402 -30.89 -30.09 5.23
C ARG A 402 -31.77 -30.71 6.32
N GLN A 403 -32.19 -31.95 6.13
CA GLN A 403 -33.00 -32.68 7.11
C GLN A 403 -32.22 -33.05 8.38
N GLN A 404 -30.93 -33.35 8.25
CA GLN A 404 -30.08 -33.63 9.43
C GLN A 404 -29.81 -32.41 10.35
N MET A 405 -30.05 -31.19 9.86
CA MET A 405 -29.80 -29.96 10.66
C MET A 405 -31.08 -29.41 11.35
N GLY A 406 -32.21 -30.13 11.30
CA GLY A 406 -33.42 -29.76 12.06
C GLY A 406 -34.08 -28.44 11.67
N GLN A 407 -33.79 -27.87 10.49
CA GLN A 407 -34.45 -26.65 10.02
C GLN A 407 -35.81 -26.98 9.39
N PRO A 408 -36.94 -26.48 9.92
CA PRO A 408 -38.26 -26.72 9.30
C PRO A 408 -38.29 -26.06 7.92
N LEU A 409 -38.75 -26.82 6.94
CA LEU A 409 -39.07 -26.31 5.59
C LEU A 409 -40.30 -25.39 5.70
N LEU A 410 -40.11 -24.08 5.71
CA LEU A 410 -41.21 -23.14 5.58
C LEU A 410 -41.84 -23.29 4.17
N PRO A 411 -43.16 -23.52 4.04
CA PRO A 411 -43.80 -23.91 2.78
C PRO A 411 -43.86 -22.80 1.71
N PHE A 412 -43.49 -21.55 2.04
CA PHE A 412 -43.74 -20.39 1.18
C PHE A 412 -42.50 -19.51 0.88
N MET A 413 -41.28 -19.99 1.09
CA MET A 413 -40.11 -19.26 0.58
C MET A 413 -39.67 -19.75 -0.80
N PRO A 414 -39.54 -18.86 -1.80
CA PRO A 414 -38.90 -19.26 -3.06
C PRO A 414 -37.48 -19.73 -2.73
N LYS A 415 -37.04 -20.84 -3.37
CA LYS A 415 -35.77 -21.53 -3.15
C LYS A 415 -34.58 -20.53 -3.16
N LEU A 416 -34.31 -19.84 -2.06
CA LEU A 416 -33.04 -19.19 -1.79
C LEU A 416 -32.03 -20.30 -1.46
N GLY A 417 -31.30 -20.73 -2.47
CA GLY A 417 -30.25 -21.72 -2.30
C GLY A 417 -29.19 -21.19 -1.32
N THR A 418 -29.22 -21.76 -0.12
CA THR A 418 -28.10 -21.59 0.83
C THR A 418 -26.90 -22.36 0.27
N THR A 419 -26.02 -21.66 -0.40
CA THR A 419 -24.75 -22.19 -0.90
C THR A 419 -23.67 -21.96 0.15
N ARG A 420 -23.12 -23.06 0.66
CA ARG A 420 -21.93 -23.05 1.51
C ARG A 420 -20.69 -23.13 0.62
N PHE A 421 -19.73 -22.22 0.79
CA PHE A 421 -18.43 -22.32 0.16
C PHE A 421 -17.58 -23.35 0.92
N GLU A 422 -17.33 -24.46 0.31
CA GLU A 422 -16.25 -25.35 0.72
C GLU A 422 -15.12 -25.24 -0.32
N LEU A 423 -13.98 -24.81 0.12
CA LEU A 423 -12.73 -24.96 -0.63
C LEU A 423 -12.22 -26.36 -0.30
N GLU A 424 -12.24 -27.28 -1.27
CA GLU A 424 -11.60 -28.57 -1.11
C GLU A 424 -10.09 -28.35 -0.91
N TYR A 425 -9.60 -28.83 0.22
CA TYR A 425 -8.18 -29.04 0.43
C TYR A 425 -7.79 -30.32 -0.30
N ALA A 426 -6.95 -30.22 -1.32
CA ALA A 426 -6.13 -31.35 -1.72
C ALA A 426 -4.96 -31.39 -0.73
N SER A 427 -4.95 -32.39 0.11
CA SER A 427 -3.81 -32.80 0.97
C SER A 427 -2.51 -32.99 0.18
#